data_72aee5184cd5d2c6d0af4e6afccbeacf
#
_entry.id   72aee5184cd5d2c6d0af4e6afccbeacf
#
_cell.length_a   1.000
_cell.length_b   1.000
_cell.length_c   1.000
_cell.angle_alpha   90.00
_cell.angle_beta   90.00
_cell.angle_gamma   90.00
#
_symmetry.space_group_name_H-M   'P 1'
#
loop_
_entity.id
_entity.type
_entity.pdbx_description
1 polymer ?
#
loop_
_entity_poly.entity_id
_entity_poly.type
_entity_poly.pdbx_seq_one_letter_code
_entity_poly.pdbx_strand_id
1 'polypeptide(L)'
;MITAALVKELREKTGAGMMDCKKALTECNADLAAAVDWLREKGIAKAAKKAERIAAEGLCEVAVNGNTAYVFELNAETDFVAKNEKFIKILEQISQICVENNCQTVEEILAATLEGQTGNDIIVAATA
;
A
#
# COMPACT_ATOMS: atom_id res chain seq x y z
N MET A 1 11.64 -24.95 11.91
CA MET A 1 12.05 -24.09 13.05
C MET A 1 12.11 -22.63 12.55
N ILE A 2 11.51 -21.71 13.28
CA ILE A 2 11.52 -20.28 12.92
C ILE A 2 12.83 -19.67 13.39
N THR A 3 13.62 -19.16 12.45
CA THR A 3 14.91 -18.51 12.75
C THR A 3 14.78 -16.99 12.63
N ALA A 4 15.67 -16.26 13.29
CA ALA A 4 15.75 -14.80 13.16
C ALA A 4 16.00 -14.36 11.70
N ALA A 5 16.73 -15.17 10.94
CA ALA A 5 17.00 -14.94 9.53
C ALA A 5 15.71 -14.99 8.68
N LEU A 6 14.84 -15.99 8.91
CA LEU A 6 13.54 -16.09 8.22
C LEU A 6 12.62 -14.91 8.55
N VAL A 7 12.59 -14.48 9.80
CA VAL A 7 11.80 -13.31 10.22
C VAL A 7 12.31 -12.05 9.53
N LYS A 8 13.62 -11.88 9.44
CA LYS A 8 14.25 -10.74 8.76
C LYS A 8 13.92 -10.75 7.26
N GLU A 9 14.08 -11.89 6.60
CA GLU A 9 13.77 -12.05 5.18
C GLU A 9 12.30 -11.73 4.86
N LEU A 10 11.37 -12.26 5.68
CA LEU A 10 9.94 -11.97 5.51
C LEU A 10 9.63 -10.48 5.69
N ARG A 11 10.28 -9.84 6.66
CA ARG A 11 10.14 -8.41 6.89
C ARG A 11 10.65 -7.57 5.72
N GLU A 12 11.79 -7.93 5.15
CA GLU A 12 12.37 -7.25 3.98
C GLU A 12 11.45 -7.37 2.75
N LYS A 13 10.81 -8.53 2.58
CA LYS A 13 9.86 -8.77 1.47
C LYS A 13 8.52 -8.09 1.63
N THR A 14 8.03 -7.94 2.85
CA THR A 14 6.64 -7.51 3.10
C THR A 14 6.51 -6.14 3.73
N GLY A 15 7.58 -5.63 4.36
CA GLY A 15 7.52 -4.41 5.14
C GLY A 15 6.73 -4.52 6.45
N ALA A 16 6.22 -5.70 6.79
CA ALA A 16 5.43 -5.94 7.99
C ALA A 16 6.28 -5.84 9.27
N GLY A 17 5.61 -5.61 10.40
CA GLY A 17 6.27 -5.56 11.71
C GLY A 17 6.89 -6.91 12.10
N MET A 18 7.96 -6.87 12.89
CA MET A 18 8.70 -8.07 13.31
C MET A 18 7.81 -9.12 14.00
N MET A 19 6.89 -8.68 14.85
CA MET A 19 5.98 -9.57 15.56
C MET A 19 4.95 -10.19 14.62
N ASP A 20 4.45 -9.45 13.64
CA ASP A 20 3.53 -9.96 12.62
C ASP A 20 4.23 -10.99 11.73
N CYS A 21 5.49 -10.74 11.34
CA CYS A 21 6.29 -11.69 10.58
C CYS A 21 6.54 -12.99 11.37
N LYS A 22 6.88 -12.89 12.65
CA LYS A 22 7.05 -14.06 13.52
C LYS A 22 5.77 -14.86 13.63
N LYS A 23 4.64 -14.18 13.82
CA LYS A 23 3.33 -14.83 13.91
C LYS A 23 2.96 -15.52 12.59
N ALA A 24 3.13 -14.85 11.46
CA ALA A 24 2.88 -15.43 10.14
C ALA A 24 3.69 -16.72 9.91
N LEU A 25 4.98 -16.70 10.23
CA LEU A 25 5.84 -17.88 10.12
C LEU A 25 5.41 -19.02 11.06
N THR A 26 4.90 -18.68 12.25
CA THR A 26 4.38 -19.66 13.19
C THR A 26 3.13 -20.35 12.62
N GLU A 27 2.18 -19.58 12.12
CA GLU A 27 0.92 -20.09 11.56
C GLU A 27 1.15 -20.88 10.26
N CYS A 28 2.18 -20.52 9.49
CA CYS A 28 2.52 -21.16 8.22
C CYS A 28 3.65 -22.19 8.32
N ASN A 29 3.99 -22.68 9.51
CA ASN A 29 5.03 -23.69 9.73
C ASN A 29 6.40 -23.34 9.11
N ALA A 30 6.80 -22.08 9.19
CA ALA A 30 8.02 -21.53 8.62
C ALA A 30 8.07 -21.53 7.06
N ASP A 31 6.95 -21.71 6.39
CA ASP A 31 6.83 -21.52 4.94
C ASP A 31 6.78 -20.02 4.61
N LEU A 32 7.81 -19.55 3.90
CA LEU A 32 7.96 -18.13 3.60
C LEU A 32 6.89 -17.63 2.63
N ALA A 33 6.54 -18.41 1.60
CA ALA A 33 5.55 -18.03 0.61
C ALA A 33 4.15 -17.94 1.24
N ALA A 34 3.77 -18.97 1.99
CA ALA A 34 2.51 -18.98 2.73
C ALA A 34 2.43 -17.84 3.76
N ALA A 35 3.54 -17.48 4.40
CA ALA A 35 3.61 -16.37 5.35
C ALA A 35 3.41 -15.00 4.67
N VAL A 36 3.90 -14.83 3.45
CA VAL A 36 3.65 -13.61 2.64
C VAL A 36 2.16 -13.47 2.35
N ASP A 37 1.51 -14.53 1.89
CA ASP A 37 0.06 -14.52 1.60
C ASP A 37 -0.76 -14.28 2.87
N TRP A 38 -0.40 -14.93 3.97
CA TRP A 38 -1.04 -14.73 5.28
C TRP A 38 -0.96 -13.26 5.74
N LEU A 39 0.21 -12.64 5.59
CA LEU A 39 0.39 -11.22 5.93
C LEU A 39 -0.42 -10.31 5.01
N ARG A 40 -0.50 -10.62 3.73
CA ARG A 40 -1.32 -9.90 2.76
C ARG A 40 -2.80 -9.93 3.15
N GLU A 41 -3.34 -11.09 3.46
CA GLU A 41 -4.74 -11.25 3.92
C GLU A 41 -5.00 -10.48 5.21
N LYS A 42 -4.08 -10.53 6.16
CA LYS A 42 -4.17 -9.75 7.41
C LYS A 42 -4.09 -8.25 7.16
N GLY A 43 -3.27 -7.81 6.23
CA GLY A 43 -3.20 -6.42 5.80
C GLY A 43 -4.53 -5.92 5.24
N ILE A 44 -5.15 -6.70 4.38
CA ILE A 44 -6.49 -6.41 3.84
C ILE A 44 -7.52 -6.28 4.98
N ALA A 45 -7.51 -7.20 5.94
CA ALA A 45 -8.42 -7.16 7.08
C ALA A 45 -8.20 -5.93 7.98
N LYS A 46 -6.94 -5.54 8.20
CA LYS A 46 -6.61 -4.31 8.95
C LYS A 46 -7.08 -3.06 8.20
N ALA A 47 -6.85 -2.99 6.90
CA ALA A 47 -7.29 -1.88 6.06
C ALA A 47 -8.82 -1.74 6.08
N ALA A 48 -9.56 -2.84 5.99
CA ALA A 48 -11.02 -2.84 6.07
C ALA A 48 -11.54 -2.26 7.39
N LYS A 49 -10.88 -2.61 8.51
CA LYS A 49 -11.23 -2.04 9.83
C LYS A 49 -10.97 -0.54 9.94
N LYS A 50 -10.02 -0.01 9.19
CA LYS A 50 -9.68 1.41 9.18
C LYS A 50 -10.49 2.21 8.16
N ALA A 51 -11.23 1.58 7.27
CA ALA A 51 -11.96 2.22 6.18
C ALA A 51 -12.99 3.26 6.64
N GLU A 52 -13.54 3.11 7.84
CA GLU A 52 -14.52 4.02 8.42
C GLU A 52 -13.87 5.22 9.15
N ARG A 53 -12.54 5.27 9.26
CA ARG A 53 -11.86 6.38 9.91
C ARG A 53 -11.90 7.64 9.04
N ILE A 54 -12.08 8.79 9.68
CA ILE A 54 -12.07 10.07 8.98
C ILE A 54 -10.64 10.41 8.55
N ALA A 55 -10.45 10.65 7.26
CA ALA A 55 -9.21 11.09 6.66
C ALA A 55 -9.41 12.51 6.08
N ALA A 56 -9.29 13.50 6.94
CA ALA A 56 -9.55 14.91 6.59
C ALA A 56 -8.30 15.67 6.14
N GLU A 57 -7.12 15.13 6.42
CA GLU A 57 -5.83 15.65 5.97
C GLU A 57 -5.39 14.96 4.67
N GLY A 58 -4.36 15.44 4.02
CA GLY A 58 -3.84 14.82 2.82
C GLY A 58 -3.07 15.78 1.94
N LEU A 59 -2.73 15.33 0.73
CA LEU A 59 -2.04 16.11 -0.29
C LEU A 59 -2.78 16.00 -1.62
N CYS A 60 -2.81 17.13 -2.34
CA CYS A 60 -3.22 17.17 -3.74
C CYS A 60 -2.00 17.05 -4.64
N GLU A 61 -2.13 16.35 -5.73
CA GLU A 61 -1.09 16.21 -6.75
C GLU A 61 -1.63 16.57 -8.13
N VAL A 62 -0.78 17.16 -8.94
CA VAL A 62 -1.07 17.43 -10.35
C VAL A 62 -0.04 16.69 -11.19
N ALA A 63 -0.51 15.85 -12.10
CA ALA A 63 0.33 15.15 -13.08
C ALA A 63 -0.06 15.60 -14.49
N VAL A 64 0.93 15.82 -15.34
CA VAL A 64 0.72 16.29 -16.72
C VAL A 64 1.33 15.29 -17.70
N ASN A 65 0.56 14.96 -18.75
CA ASN A 65 1.01 14.15 -19.86
C ASN A 65 0.55 14.79 -21.18
N GLY A 66 1.46 15.46 -21.87
CA GLY A 66 1.14 16.20 -23.09
C GLY A 66 0.12 17.30 -22.81
N ASN A 67 -1.06 17.21 -23.43
CA ASN A 67 -2.18 18.15 -23.27
C ASN A 67 -3.18 17.77 -22.19
N THR A 68 -2.92 16.67 -21.47
CA THR A 68 -3.81 16.17 -20.40
C THR A 68 -3.18 16.42 -19.05
N ALA A 69 -3.94 16.97 -18.11
CA ALA A 69 -3.58 17.13 -16.73
C ALA A 69 -4.50 16.29 -15.82
N TYR A 70 -3.91 15.69 -14.79
CA TYR A 70 -4.60 14.91 -13.77
C TYR A 70 -4.46 15.63 -12.44
N VAL A 71 -5.57 15.82 -11.75
CA VAL A 71 -5.60 16.38 -10.39
C VAL A 71 -6.30 15.37 -9.49
N PHE A 72 -5.64 14.99 -8.41
CA PHE A 72 -6.22 14.08 -7.42
C PHE A 72 -5.77 14.44 -6.02
N GLU A 73 -6.51 13.95 -5.03
CA GLU A 73 -6.21 14.10 -3.62
C GLU A 73 -6.03 12.72 -3.00
N LEU A 74 -4.96 12.57 -2.22
CA LEU A 74 -4.72 11.40 -1.38
C LEU A 74 -4.86 11.81 0.07
N ASN A 75 -5.83 11.22 0.77
CA ASN A 75 -6.20 11.60 2.13
C ASN A 75 -5.52 10.74 3.19
N ALA A 76 -5.27 11.32 4.34
CA ALA A 76 -4.72 10.68 5.51
C ALA A 76 -5.45 11.15 6.78
N GLU A 77 -5.33 10.39 7.86
CA GLU A 77 -5.97 10.74 9.14
C GLU A 77 -5.34 11.97 9.80
N THR A 78 -4.03 12.17 9.63
CA THR A 78 -3.27 13.26 10.23
C THR A 78 -2.32 13.93 9.22
N ASP A 79 -1.93 15.19 9.52
CA ASP A 79 -0.91 15.91 8.75
C ASP A 79 0.49 15.30 8.87
N PHE A 80 0.80 14.64 9.98
CA PHE A 80 2.05 13.90 10.16
C PHE A 80 2.18 12.76 9.15
N VAL A 81 1.09 12.02 8.90
CA VAL A 81 1.06 10.96 7.87
C VAL A 81 1.24 11.57 6.49
N ALA A 82 0.55 12.67 6.19
CA ALA A 82 0.65 13.35 4.89
C ALA A 82 2.07 13.88 4.58
N LYS A 83 2.87 14.15 5.59
CA LYS A 83 4.27 14.60 5.46
C LYS A 83 5.28 13.45 5.45
N ASN A 84 4.87 12.22 5.69
CA ASN A 84 5.75 11.06 5.72
C ASN A 84 6.26 10.72 4.33
N GLU A 85 7.54 10.34 4.21
CA GLU A 85 8.15 9.96 2.93
C GLU A 85 7.44 8.79 2.25
N LYS A 86 6.95 7.82 3.00
CA LYS A 86 6.18 6.68 2.46
C LYS A 86 4.86 7.14 1.85
N PHE A 87 4.19 8.11 2.45
CA PHE A 87 2.97 8.69 1.92
C PHE A 87 3.23 9.44 0.60
N ILE A 88 4.29 10.25 0.55
CA ILE A 88 4.71 10.97 -0.64
C ILE A 88 5.07 9.99 -1.77
N LYS A 89 5.75 8.90 -1.45
CA LYS A 89 6.06 7.84 -2.42
C LYS A 89 4.80 7.20 -3.02
N ILE A 90 3.80 6.94 -2.20
CA ILE A 90 2.49 6.43 -2.66
C ILE A 90 1.80 7.45 -3.57
N LEU A 91 1.85 8.72 -3.20
CA LEU A 91 1.32 9.82 -4.03
C LEU A 91 1.99 9.83 -5.42
N GLU A 92 3.31 9.68 -5.50
CA GLU A 92 4.05 9.57 -6.75
C GLU A 92 3.67 8.33 -7.56
N GLN A 93 3.47 7.18 -6.92
CA GLN A 93 3.02 5.96 -7.57
C GLN A 93 1.62 6.12 -8.18
N ILE A 94 0.70 6.76 -7.48
CA ILE A 94 -0.65 7.07 -7.99
C ILE A 94 -0.58 8.04 -9.16
N SER A 95 0.26 9.07 -9.09
CA SER A 95 0.52 9.98 -10.23
C SER A 95 0.98 9.22 -11.48
N GLN A 96 1.91 8.30 -11.31
CA GLN A 96 2.42 7.47 -12.40
C GLN A 96 1.33 6.58 -12.99
N ILE A 97 0.48 5.96 -12.18
CA ILE A 97 -0.68 5.19 -12.63
C ILE A 97 -1.62 6.05 -13.47
N CYS A 98 -1.94 7.26 -13.00
CA CYS A 98 -2.82 8.19 -13.72
C CYS A 98 -2.27 8.51 -15.11
N VAL A 99 -0.99 8.84 -15.20
CA VAL A 99 -0.33 9.23 -16.46
C VAL A 99 -0.22 8.06 -17.42
N GLU A 100 0.23 6.89 -16.97
CA GLU A 100 0.44 5.72 -17.82
C GLU A 100 -0.85 5.08 -18.32
N ASN A 101 -1.93 5.13 -17.53
CA ASN A 101 -3.20 4.47 -17.83
C ASN A 101 -4.31 5.45 -18.24
N ASN A 102 -4.02 6.75 -18.33
CA ASN A 102 -5.00 7.79 -18.64
C ASN A 102 -6.29 7.66 -17.80
N CYS A 103 -6.13 7.52 -16.49
CA CYS A 103 -7.25 7.36 -15.56
C CYS A 103 -8.05 8.65 -15.43
N GLN A 104 -9.36 8.55 -15.49
CA GLN A 104 -10.30 9.69 -15.36
C GLN A 104 -11.14 9.62 -14.08
N THR A 105 -11.17 8.46 -13.42
CA THR A 105 -11.95 8.22 -12.20
C THR A 105 -11.09 7.52 -11.15
N VAL A 106 -11.52 7.59 -9.89
CA VAL A 106 -10.87 6.87 -8.79
C VAL A 106 -10.94 5.36 -9.01
N GLU A 107 -12.04 4.84 -9.52
CA GLU A 107 -12.22 3.42 -9.83
C GLU A 107 -11.20 2.93 -10.85
N GLU A 108 -10.92 3.73 -11.89
CA GLU A 108 -9.90 3.42 -12.89
C GLU A 108 -8.49 3.39 -12.28
N ILE A 109 -8.19 4.31 -11.37
CA ILE A 109 -6.90 4.33 -10.64
C ILE A 109 -6.74 3.06 -9.81
N LEU A 110 -7.77 2.67 -9.07
CA LEU A 110 -7.72 1.50 -8.20
C LEU A 110 -7.59 0.18 -8.98
N ALA A 111 -8.12 0.13 -10.19
CA ALA A 111 -8.05 -1.04 -11.06
C ALA A 111 -6.79 -1.11 -11.93
N ALA A 112 -6.15 0.03 -12.23
CA ALA A 112 -4.94 0.10 -13.04
C ALA A 112 -3.73 -0.51 -12.32
N THR A 113 -2.78 -1.02 -13.09
CA THR A 113 -1.59 -1.68 -12.55
C THR A 113 -0.32 -0.85 -12.71
N LEU A 114 0.57 -0.98 -11.75
CA LEU A 114 1.93 -0.46 -11.77
C LEU A 114 2.86 -1.54 -11.21
N GLU A 115 3.81 -2.00 -12.01
CA GLU A 115 4.79 -3.03 -11.62
C GLU A 115 4.13 -4.30 -11.01
N GLY A 116 3.01 -4.73 -11.58
CA GLY A 116 2.29 -5.93 -11.15
C GLY A 116 1.34 -5.74 -9.94
N GLN A 117 1.22 -4.53 -9.42
CA GLN A 117 0.26 -4.18 -8.36
C GLN A 117 -0.83 -3.26 -8.89
N THR A 118 -2.08 -3.44 -8.43
CA THR A 118 -3.14 -2.48 -8.72
C THR A 118 -3.04 -1.25 -7.82
N GLY A 119 -3.63 -0.14 -8.22
CA GLY A 119 -3.76 1.04 -7.37
C GLY A 119 -4.43 0.69 -6.03
N ASN A 120 -5.44 -0.17 -6.05
CA ASN A 120 -6.07 -0.67 -4.83
C ASN A 120 -5.11 -1.46 -3.93
N ASP A 121 -4.27 -2.33 -4.49
CA ASP A 121 -3.26 -3.07 -3.74
C ASP A 121 -2.28 -2.14 -3.01
N ILE A 122 -1.83 -1.08 -3.68
CA ILE A 122 -0.92 -0.08 -3.12
C ILE A 122 -1.58 0.65 -1.94
N ILE A 123 -2.82 1.09 -2.09
CA ILE A 123 -3.57 1.80 -1.04
C ILE A 123 -3.85 0.87 0.17
N VAL A 124 -4.29 -0.35 -0.07
CA VAL A 124 -4.57 -1.32 0.99
C VAL A 124 -3.30 -1.66 1.78
N ALA A 125 -2.18 -1.90 1.10
CA ALA A 125 -0.90 -2.18 1.75
C ALA A 125 -0.42 -0.99 2.61
N ALA A 126 -0.62 0.24 2.16
CA ALA A 126 -0.28 1.44 2.91
C ALA A 126 -1.19 1.68 4.12
N THR A 127 -2.47 1.28 4.03
CA THR A 127 -3.46 1.44 5.11
C THR A 127 -3.28 0.42 6.22
N ALA A 128 -2.75 -0.74 5.89
CA ALA A 128 -2.59 -1.86 6.82
C ALA A 128 -1.64 -1.59 8.01
#